data_25098fa4594190cc5b99d8c35ad2ff38
#
_entry.id   25098fa4594190cc5b99d8c35ad2ff38
#
_cell.length_a   1.000
_cell.length_b   1.000
_cell.length_c   1.000
_cell.angle_alpha   90.00
_cell.angle_beta   90.00
_cell.angle_gamma   90.00
#
_symmetry.space_group_name_H-M   'P 1'
#
loop_
_entity.id
_entity.type
_entity.pdbx_description
1 polymer ?
#
loop_
_entity_poly.entity_id
_entity_poly.type
_entity_poly.pdbx_seq_one_letter_code
_entity_poly.pdbx_strand_id
1 'polypeptide(L)'
;MKWLPYYDRFPLVYVLKASRSEFWGLNLHYLTPKKRIQATKKLLQGRIDFPKRCFHKYLQPHVDGLLLDLAADEWDTAILLPTEDFVKDMNGMAFPISKEDVWKDTNENFYDKIRGQRVVKGYGTPQSREMAT
;
A
#
# COMPACT_ATOMS: atom_id res chain seq x y z
N MET A 1 16.97 0.57 -2.47
CA MET A 1 15.85 1.22 -1.78
C MET A 1 16.29 1.65 -0.39
N LYS A 2 15.92 2.85 -0.04
CA LYS A 2 16.23 3.37 1.28
C LYS A 2 15.34 2.75 2.34
N TRP A 3 15.90 2.34 3.46
CA TRP A 3 15.09 1.88 4.57
C TRP A 3 14.30 3.04 5.16
N LEU A 4 13.01 2.84 5.31
CA LEU A 4 12.19 3.78 6.05
C LEU A 4 12.38 3.51 7.56
N PRO A 5 12.38 4.56 8.38
CA PRO A 5 12.57 4.39 9.82
C PRO A 5 11.34 3.80 10.53
N TYR A 6 10.25 3.60 9.82
CA TYR A 6 8.99 3.09 10.35
C TYR A 6 8.32 2.17 9.34
N TYR A 7 7.36 1.39 9.80
CA TYR A 7 6.57 0.51 8.94
C TYR A 7 5.14 0.38 9.49
N ASP A 8 4.23 -0.07 8.64
CA ASP A 8 2.84 -0.28 8.97
C ASP A 8 2.62 -1.76 9.31
N ARG A 9 2.13 -2.05 10.50
CA ARG A 9 1.93 -3.43 10.94
C ARG A 9 0.73 -4.11 10.27
N PHE A 10 -0.25 -3.34 9.85
CA PHE A 10 -1.47 -3.87 9.22
C PHE A 10 -1.74 -3.17 7.91
N PRO A 11 -0.88 -3.37 6.89
CA PRO A 11 -0.97 -2.61 5.66
C PRO A 11 -2.21 -2.94 4.84
N LEU A 12 -2.72 -1.93 4.15
CA LEU A 12 -3.77 -2.06 3.15
C LEU A 12 -3.11 -1.87 1.78
N VAL A 13 -2.89 -2.98 1.07
CA VAL A 13 -1.99 -2.99 -0.09
C VAL A 13 -2.71 -3.31 -1.39
N TYR A 14 -2.50 -2.47 -2.39
CA TYR A 14 -2.81 -2.82 -3.77
C TYR A 14 -1.60 -3.56 -4.35
N VAL A 15 -1.75 -4.84 -4.60
CA VAL A 15 -0.63 -5.70 -5.03
C VAL A 15 -0.33 -5.49 -6.49
N LEU A 16 0.93 -5.12 -6.78
CA LEU A 16 1.40 -4.93 -8.16
C LEU A 16 2.04 -6.20 -8.71
N LYS A 17 2.73 -6.95 -7.87
CA LYS A 17 3.45 -8.15 -8.28
C LYS A 17 3.55 -9.10 -7.09
N ALA A 18 3.39 -10.39 -7.34
CA ALA A 18 3.47 -11.39 -6.29
C ALA A 18 4.25 -12.62 -6.74
N SER A 19 4.96 -13.23 -5.80
CA SER A 19 5.61 -14.51 -5.94
C SER A 19 5.29 -15.38 -4.72
N ARG A 20 5.89 -16.57 -4.64
CA ARG A 20 5.62 -17.47 -3.51
C ARG A 20 6.10 -16.92 -2.17
N SER A 21 7.20 -16.18 -2.19
CA SER A 21 7.87 -15.73 -0.96
C SER A 21 7.67 -14.27 -0.66
N GLU A 22 7.23 -13.47 -1.64
CA GLU A 22 7.16 -12.02 -1.46
C GLU A 22 6.15 -11.41 -2.41
N PHE A 23 5.72 -10.19 -2.09
CA PHE A 23 4.91 -9.40 -3.00
C PHE A 23 5.28 -7.91 -2.89
N TRP A 24 5.02 -7.18 -3.96
CA TRP A 24 5.24 -5.74 -4.05
C TRP A 24 3.91 -5.06 -4.25
N GLY A 25 3.72 -3.95 -3.58
CA GLY A 25 2.47 -3.23 -3.72
C GLY A 25 2.51 -1.83 -3.17
N LEU A 26 1.35 -1.20 -3.24
CA LEU A 26 1.15 0.17 -2.82
C LEU A 26 0.33 0.17 -1.53
N ASN A 27 0.93 0.60 -0.43
CA ASN A 27 0.24 0.69 0.83
C ASN A 27 -0.53 2.02 0.91
N LEU A 28 -1.84 1.92 0.90
CA LEU A 28 -2.72 3.07 0.91
C LEU A 28 -2.71 3.85 2.22
N HIS A 29 -2.25 3.22 3.31
CA HIS A 29 -2.17 3.88 4.61
C HIS A 29 -1.15 5.03 4.65
N TYR A 30 -0.23 5.07 3.69
CA TYR A 30 0.72 6.19 3.58
C TYR A 30 0.07 7.46 3.04
N LEU A 31 -1.17 7.38 2.57
CA LEU A 31 -1.94 8.51 2.09
C LEU A 31 -2.99 8.91 3.13
N THR A 32 -3.30 10.20 3.20
CA THR A 32 -4.47 10.64 3.95
C THR A 32 -5.74 10.01 3.40
N PRO A 33 -6.80 9.88 4.18
CA PRO A 33 -8.06 9.30 3.68
C PRO A 33 -8.57 9.98 2.41
N LYS A 34 -8.45 11.30 2.32
CA LYS A 34 -8.85 12.04 1.12
C LYS A 34 -8.05 11.62 -0.10
N LYS A 35 -6.74 11.50 0.05
CA LYS A 35 -5.86 11.08 -1.05
C LYS A 35 -6.05 9.61 -1.41
N ARG A 36 -6.40 8.77 -0.45
CA ARG A 36 -6.75 7.38 -0.71
C ARG A 36 -7.94 7.27 -1.65
N ILE A 37 -8.97 8.08 -1.42
CA ILE A 37 -10.15 8.13 -2.29
C ILE A 37 -9.74 8.48 -3.72
N GLN A 38 -8.94 9.52 -3.88
CA GLN A 38 -8.47 9.94 -5.20
C GLN A 38 -7.64 8.87 -5.89
N ALA A 39 -6.73 8.25 -5.16
CA ALA A 39 -5.84 7.21 -5.69
C ALA A 39 -6.62 5.95 -6.11
N THR A 40 -7.58 5.52 -5.30
CA THR A 40 -8.39 4.36 -5.63
C THR A 40 -9.29 4.60 -6.82
N LYS A 41 -9.81 5.81 -6.99
CA LYS A 41 -10.56 6.15 -8.21
C LYS A 41 -9.71 5.99 -9.46
N LYS A 42 -8.45 6.42 -9.39
CA LYS A 42 -7.50 6.23 -10.50
C LYS A 42 -7.24 4.76 -10.75
N LEU A 43 -7.05 3.97 -9.71
CA LEU A 43 -6.85 2.53 -9.84
C LEU A 43 -8.04 1.85 -10.53
N LEU A 44 -9.26 2.25 -10.19
CA LEU A 44 -10.46 1.72 -10.83
C LEU A 44 -10.54 2.10 -12.31
N GLN A 45 -9.89 3.18 -12.70
CA GLN A 45 -9.76 3.61 -14.08
C GLN A 45 -8.56 2.99 -14.80
N GLY A 46 -7.85 2.09 -14.14
CA GLY A 46 -6.68 1.43 -14.68
C GLY A 46 -5.40 2.26 -14.61
N ARG A 47 -5.37 3.29 -13.79
CA ARG A 47 -4.22 4.19 -13.67
C ARG A 47 -3.55 4.05 -12.31
N ILE A 48 -2.23 4.02 -12.33
CA ILE A 48 -1.39 4.02 -11.13
C ILE A 48 -0.71 5.37 -11.02
N ASP A 49 -0.94 6.07 -9.93
CA ASP A 49 -0.32 7.37 -9.65
C ASP A 49 -0.22 7.53 -8.13
N PHE A 50 0.90 7.09 -7.60
CA PHE A 50 1.13 7.07 -6.15
C PHE A 50 2.48 7.67 -5.82
N PRO A 51 2.61 8.36 -4.66
CA PRO A 51 3.92 8.70 -4.14
C PRO A 51 4.75 7.43 -3.94
N LYS A 52 6.02 7.51 -4.23
CA LYS A 52 6.92 6.37 -4.12
C LYS A 52 6.99 5.80 -2.70
N ARG A 53 6.73 6.61 -1.70
CA ARG A 53 6.65 6.18 -0.29
C ARG A 53 5.62 5.08 -0.05
N CYS A 54 4.60 4.99 -0.91
CA CYS A 54 3.57 3.95 -0.80
C CYS A 54 4.06 2.59 -1.28
N PHE A 55 5.13 2.54 -2.07
CA PHE A 55 5.60 1.31 -2.70
C PHE A 55 6.50 0.53 -1.76
N HIS A 56 6.12 -0.71 -1.46
CA HIS A 56 6.85 -1.57 -0.54
C HIS A 56 6.89 -3.01 -1.04
N LYS A 57 7.95 -3.69 -0.63
CA LYS A 57 8.07 -5.15 -0.79
C LYS A 57 7.75 -5.79 0.56
N TYR A 58 6.93 -6.81 0.53
CA TYR A 58 6.53 -7.56 1.71
C TYR A 58 6.99 -9.01 1.57
N LEU A 59 7.61 -9.54 2.64
CA LEU A 59 8.02 -10.94 2.69
C LEU A 59 6.91 -11.74 3.35
N GLN A 60 6.51 -12.83 2.71
CA GLN A 60 5.43 -13.68 3.23
C GLN A 60 5.68 -14.14 4.68
N PRO A 61 6.89 -14.57 5.06
CA PRO A 61 7.14 -14.97 6.45
C PRO A 61 6.97 -13.84 7.46
N HIS A 62 6.98 -12.59 7.01
CA HIS A 62 6.84 -11.43 7.89
C HIS A 62 5.40 -10.93 7.97
N VAL A 63 4.48 -11.58 7.27
CA VAL A 63 3.07 -11.21 7.32
C VAL A 63 2.42 -12.00 8.45
N ASP A 64 1.99 -11.29 9.49
CA ASP A 64 1.29 -11.89 10.60
C ASP A 64 -0.18 -12.10 10.25
N GLY A 65 -0.69 -13.27 10.59
CA GLY A 65 -2.10 -13.56 10.45
C GLY A 65 -2.53 -13.85 9.02
N LEU A 66 -3.81 -13.75 8.79
CA LEU A 66 -4.45 -14.13 7.55
C LEU A 66 -4.48 -12.96 6.58
N LEU A 67 -4.03 -13.20 5.34
CA LEU A 67 -4.19 -12.23 4.26
C LEU A 67 -5.65 -12.27 3.77
N LEU A 68 -6.28 -11.11 3.75
CA LEU A 68 -7.64 -10.98 3.25
C LEU A 68 -7.63 -10.30 1.88
N ASP A 69 -8.24 -10.96 0.91
CA ASP A 69 -8.48 -10.35 -0.40
C ASP A 69 -9.77 -9.54 -0.35
N LEU A 70 -9.68 -8.28 -0.73
CA LEU A 70 -10.84 -7.40 -0.76
C LEU A 70 -11.37 -7.27 -2.19
N ALA A 71 -12.67 -7.42 -2.35
CA ALA A 71 -13.34 -7.15 -3.61
C ALA A 71 -13.42 -5.64 -3.84
N ALA A 72 -13.55 -5.22 -5.09
CA ALA A 72 -13.57 -3.80 -5.45
C ALA A 72 -14.69 -3.03 -4.74
N ASP A 73 -15.83 -3.67 -4.50
CA ASP A 73 -16.95 -3.03 -3.80
C ASP A 73 -16.70 -2.85 -2.30
N GLU A 74 -15.69 -3.50 -1.76
CA GLU A 74 -15.28 -3.33 -0.36
C GLU A 74 -14.26 -2.21 -0.17
N TRP A 75 -13.67 -1.72 -1.25
CA TRP A 75 -12.60 -0.73 -1.18
C TRP A 75 -13.06 0.57 -0.52
N ASP A 76 -14.26 1.03 -0.82
CA ASP A 76 -14.79 2.28 -0.27
C ASP A 76 -14.80 2.26 1.26
N THR A 77 -15.15 1.13 1.83
CA THR A 77 -15.14 0.97 3.28
C THR A 77 -13.73 0.81 3.82
N ALA A 78 -12.93 -0.05 3.18
CA ALA A 78 -11.61 -0.41 3.68
C ALA A 78 -10.66 0.80 3.74
N ILE A 79 -10.70 1.67 2.72
CA ILE A 79 -9.80 2.82 2.69
C ILE A 79 -10.11 3.87 3.74
N LEU A 80 -11.33 3.86 4.30
CA LEU A 80 -11.75 4.82 5.32
C LEU A 80 -11.62 4.27 6.74
N LEU A 81 -11.33 2.99 6.91
CA LEU A 81 -11.12 2.43 8.23
C LEU A 81 -9.81 2.93 8.82
N PRO A 82 -9.82 3.41 10.07
CA PRO A 82 -8.60 3.91 10.70
C PRO A 82 -7.75 2.76 11.26
N THR A 83 -7.27 1.91 10.37
CA THR A 83 -6.51 0.72 10.73
C THR A 83 -5.00 0.87 10.56
N GLU A 84 -4.53 2.06 10.17
CA GLU A 84 -3.10 2.33 10.10
C GLU A 84 -2.45 2.11 11.46
N ASP A 85 -1.30 1.43 11.44
CA ASP A 85 -0.57 1.14 12.66
C ASP A 85 0.94 1.24 12.39
N PHE A 86 1.44 2.47 12.32
CA PHE A 86 2.83 2.75 12.04
C PHE A 86 3.66 2.64 13.32
N VAL A 87 4.76 1.92 13.22
CA VAL A 87 5.69 1.73 14.33
C VAL A 87 7.13 1.85 13.86
N LYS A 88 8.01 2.14 14.81
CA LYS A 88 9.45 2.18 14.60
C LYS A 88 10.10 1.22 15.59
N ASP A 89 10.95 0.33 15.08
CA ASP A 89 11.68 -0.57 15.92
C ASP A 89 12.96 0.11 16.44
N MET A 90 13.11 0.10 17.74
CA MET A 90 14.31 0.61 18.42
C MET A 90 14.69 -0.34 19.52
N ASN A 91 15.89 -0.91 19.43
CA ASN A 91 16.42 -1.82 20.46
C ASN A 91 15.49 -2.99 20.77
N GLY A 92 14.87 -3.56 19.73
CA GLY A 92 13.95 -4.67 19.89
C GLY A 92 12.55 -4.30 20.37
N MET A 93 12.26 -3.02 20.51
CA MET A 93 10.94 -2.55 20.94
C MET A 93 10.28 -1.76 19.81
N ALA A 94 8.97 -1.92 19.67
CA ALA A 94 8.19 -1.18 18.70
C ALA A 94 7.56 0.05 19.35
N PHE A 95 7.84 1.22 18.79
CA PHE A 95 7.30 2.50 19.28
C PHE A 95 6.30 3.03 18.27
N PRO A 96 5.13 3.48 18.72
CA PRO A 96 4.12 4.03 17.81
C PRO A 96 4.60 5.32 17.15
N ILE A 97 4.28 5.44 15.86
CA ILE A 97 4.52 6.65 15.08
C ILE A 97 3.16 7.19 14.65
N SER A 98 2.97 8.48 14.80
CA SER A 98 1.71 9.12 14.42
C SER A 98 1.50 9.02 12.91
N LYS A 99 0.30 8.64 12.50
CA LYS A 99 -0.05 8.60 11.07
C LYS A 99 0.05 9.98 10.42
N GLU A 100 -0.19 11.04 11.19
CA GLU A 100 -0.03 12.40 10.70
C GLU A 100 1.42 12.70 10.30
N ASP A 101 2.37 12.21 11.06
CA ASP A 101 3.79 12.36 10.74
C ASP A 101 4.16 11.59 9.48
N VAL A 102 3.62 10.39 9.31
CA VAL A 102 3.82 9.58 8.11
C VAL A 102 3.25 10.30 6.88
N TRP A 103 2.05 10.84 7.01
CA TRP A 103 1.40 11.56 5.91
C TRP A 103 2.16 12.82 5.53
N LYS A 104 2.71 13.53 6.52
CA LYS A 104 3.54 14.70 6.28
C LYS A 104 4.79 14.33 5.48
N ASP A 105 5.47 13.27 5.89
CA ASP A 105 6.66 12.78 5.19
C ASP A 105 6.33 12.39 3.74
N THR A 106 5.21 11.69 3.54
CA THR A 106 4.76 11.32 2.21
C THR A 106 4.49 12.55 1.34
N ASN A 107 3.87 13.58 1.90
CA ASN A 107 3.59 14.82 1.18
C ASN A 107 4.87 15.59 0.82
N GLU A 108 5.85 15.61 1.69
CA GLU A 108 7.14 16.25 1.41
C GLU A 108 7.87 15.58 0.26
N ASN A 109 7.61 14.30 0.03
CA ASN A 109 8.20 13.51 -1.05
C ASN A 109 7.20 13.22 -2.16
N PHE A 110 6.21 14.07 -2.29
CA PHE A 110 5.07 13.86 -3.19
C PHE A 110 5.46 13.71 -4.66
N TYR A 111 6.48 14.44 -5.11
CA TYR A 111 6.87 14.44 -6.51
C TYR A 111 7.64 13.18 -6.95
N ASP A 112 8.11 12.39 -6.00
CA ASP A 112 8.74 11.12 -6.31
C ASP A 112 7.64 10.05 -6.38
N LYS A 113 7.22 9.72 -7.59
CA LYS A 113 6.00 8.94 -7.82
C LYS A 113 6.23 7.64 -8.54
N ILE A 114 5.36 6.68 -8.24
CA ILE A 114 5.16 5.47 -9.03
C ILE A 114 3.94 5.73 -9.93
N ARG A 115 4.16 5.65 -11.24
CA ARG A 115 3.11 5.88 -12.24
C ARG A 115 3.06 4.77 -13.24
N GLY A 116 1.88 4.53 -13.78
CA GLY A 116 1.71 3.54 -14.82
C GLY A 116 0.26 3.27 -15.10
N GLN A 117 0.06 2.26 -15.93
CA GLN A 117 -1.27 1.76 -16.24
C GLN A 117 -1.38 0.31 -15.82
N ARG A 118 -2.52 -0.03 -15.27
CA ARG A 118 -2.86 -1.39 -14.97
C ARG A 118 -3.29 -2.09 -16.26
N VAL A 119 -2.67 -3.22 -16.54
CA VAL A 119 -3.10 -4.05 -17.65
C VAL A 119 -4.34 -4.83 -17.22
N VAL A 120 -5.43 -4.62 -17.90
CA VAL A 120 -6.66 -5.35 -17.63
C VAL A 120 -6.72 -6.56 -18.55
N LYS A 121 -6.74 -7.75 -17.99
CA LYS A 121 -6.79 -8.99 -18.75
C LYS A 121 -8.15 -9.60 -18.59
N GLY A 122 -9.17 -9.09 -18.95
CA GLY A 122 -10.50 -9.65 -19.03
C GLY A 122 -10.97 -10.62 -17.95
N TYR A 123 -10.21 -10.78 -16.89
CA TYR A 123 -10.60 -11.62 -15.78
C TYR A 123 -10.10 -10.97 -14.50
N GLY A 124 -10.57 -11.40 -13.50
CA GLY A 124 -10.54 -10.71 -12.27
C GLY A 124 -9.21 -10.40 -11.66
N THR A 125 -9.30 -10.02 -10.47
CA THR A 125 -8.24 -9.51 -9.66
C THR A 125 -6.99 -10.36 -9.53
N PRO A 126 -7.02 -11.68 -9.55
CA PRO A 126 -5.76 -12.42 -9.48
C PRO A 126 -4.79 -11.99 -10.55
N GLN A 127 -5.29 -11.70 -11.73
CA GLN A 127 -4.47 -11.28 -12.84
C GLN A 127 -4.08 -9.84 -12.78
N SER A 128 -4.84 -9.04 -12.10
CA SER A 128 -4.44 -7.66 -11.82
C SER A 128 -3.14 -7.62 -11.05
N ARG A 129 -2.92 -8.61 -10.23
CA ARG A 129 -1.69 -8.69 -9.46
C ARG A 129 -0.49 -9.11 -10.29
N GLU A 130 -0.72 -9.83 -11.37
CA GLU A 130 0.34 -10.34 -12.23
C GLU A 130 0.84 -9.32 -13.21
N MET A 131 0.03 -8.39 -13.56
CA MET A 131 0.36 -7.48 -14.64
C MET A 131 1.49 -6.53 -14.31
N ALA A 132 1.86 -6.40 -13.09
CA ALA A 132 2.99 -5.57 -12.71
C ALA A 132 4.33 -6.24 -12.95
N THR A 133 4.32 -7.46 -13.40
CA THR A 133 5.55 -8.18 -13.70
C THR A 133 6.09 -7.86 -15.08
#